data_97d55868d30b516095ec225d3035a3a4
#
_entry.id   97d55868d30b516095ec225d3035a3a4
#
_cell.length_a   1.000
_cell.length_b   1.000
_cell.length_c   1.000
_cell.angle_alpha   90.00
_cell.angle_beta   90.00
_cell.angle_gamma   90.00
#
_symmetry.space_group_name_H-M   'P 1'
#
loop_
_entity.id
_entity.type
_entity.pdbx_description
1 polymer ?
#
loop_
_entity_poly.entity_id
_entity_poly.type
_entity_poly.pdbx_seq_one_letter_code
_entity_poly.pdbx_strand_id
1 'polypeptide(L)'
;MVSPRLTRRNVLKAGVAGTGLVMAPLALWPARAFEIGTGVLTTISDGNLVLPLSFSYPDAPQDELLELLEANDQPTDSLMPDCNVPILKTGDRTILFDAGSGANFMPSAGSLIDNMTQAGFDPAEVTDVVFTHGHPDHLWGVVDDFDELTFTNAAYHMGRGEWDFWRNPGTVDAMPEARKTFAVGAQNRLAFLEDRINLFEAGAEVLPGVEAVDTAGHTPGHMSFLLHGGAEPVLIAGDAITHFAVSFMHPAWPSGSDQDPEMGIATRAKLLDRLATEKALLTAYHLPEPGKGRVERDGTAYRFVASD
;
A
#
# COMPACT_ATOMS: atom_id res chain seq x y z
N MET A 1 73.46 2.41 16.61
CA MET A 1 72.43 2.05 15.69
C MET A 1 71.67 3.33 15.33
N VAL A 2 71.90 3.82 14.09
CA VAL A 2 71.40 5.12 13.64
C VAL A 2 70.14 4.84 12.85
N SER A 3 69.01 5.38 13.27
CA SER A 3 67.67 5.26 12.60
C SER A 3 67.64 6.11 11.34
N PRO A 4 67.24 5.61 10.19
CA PRO A 4 67.20 6.40 8.96
C PRO A 4 65.99 7.39 8.99
N ARG A 5 66.31 8.67 8.76
CA ARG A 5 65.32 9.76 8.61
C ARG A 5 64.63 9.62 7.25
N LEU A 6 63.32 9.50 7.30
CA LEU A 6 62.42 9.58 6.13
C LEU A 6 62.45 11.01 5.57
N THR A 7 62.90 11.20 4.32
CA THR A 7 62.88 12.49 3.62
C THR A 7 61.60 12.60 2.77
N ARG A 8 61.11 13.85 2.58
CA ARG A 8 59.93 14.17 1.79
C ARG A 8 59.91 13.60 0.37
N ARG A 9 61.07 13.22 -0.15
CA ARG A 9 61.21 12.66 -1.51
C ARG A 9 60.82 11.18 -1.63
N ASN A 10 60.75 10.46 -0.50
CA ASN A 10 60.38 9.04 -0.47
C ASN A 10 58.89 8.82 -0.27
N VAL A 11 58.14 9.88 0.07
CA VAL A 11 56.68 9.81 0.24
C VAL A 11 55.93 9.97 -1.09
N LEU A 12 56.58 10.56 -2.11
CA LEU A 12 55.98 10.83 -3.42
C LEU A 12 56.11 9.68 -4.42
N LYS A 13 56.65 8.53 -4.03
CA LYS A 13 56.75 7.32 -4.87
C LYS A 13 55.88 6.16 -4.41
N ALA A 14 55.07 6.34 -3.35
CA ALA A 14 54.03 5.40 -3.01
C ALA A 14 52.86 5.65 -3.97
N GLY A 15 52.73 4.72 -4.94
CA GLY A 15 51.86 4.82 -6.10
C GLY A 15 50.42 5.14 -5.76
N VAL A 16 49.83 5.86 -6.68
CA VAL A 16 48.41 5.87 -6.93
C VAL A 16 47.99 4.43 -7.28
N ALA A 17 47.77 3.61 -6.23
CA ALA A 17 46.91 2.46 -6.34
C ALA A 17 45.49 3.04 -6.46
N GLY A 18 45.01 3.13 -7.70
CA GLY A 18 43.62 3.41 -7.94
C GLY A 18 42.80 2.37 -7.18
N THR A 19 42.24 2.75 -6.05
CA THR A 19 41.08 2.10 -5.48
C THR A 19 39.95 2.41 -6.46
N GLY A 20 39.83 1.57 -7.49
CA GLY A 20 38.55 1.46 -8.18
C GLY A 20 37.51 1.20 -7.10
N LEU A 21 36.66 2.18 -6.84
CA LEU A 21 35.39 1.91 -6.19
C LEU A 21 34.73 0.88 -7.13
N VAL A 22 34.84 -0.38 -6.78
CA VAL A 22 33.89 -1.38 -7.25
C VAL A 22 32.61 -0.94 -6.58
N MET A 23 31.81 -0.12 -7.30
CA MET A 23 30.38 -0.02 -6.98
C MET A 23 29.89 -1.46 -7.04
N ALA A 24 29.64 -2.04 -5.88
CA ALA A 24 28.81 -3.23 -5.83
C ALA A 24 27.60 -2.90 -6.72
N PRO A 25 27.21 -3.79 -7.66
CA PRO A 25 25.95 -3.59 -8.35
C PRO A 25 24.95 -3.36 -7.22
N LEU A 26 24.27 -2.20 -7.23
CA LEU A 26 23.04 -2.00 -6.51
C LEU A 26 22.28 -3.27 -6.80
N ALA A 27 22.02 -4.07 -5.78
CA ALA A 27 21.11 -5.16 -5.90
C ALA A 27 19.81 -4.49 -6.36
N LEU A 28 19.59 -4.49 -7.68
CA LEU A 28 18.30 -4.22 -8.24
C LEU A 28 17.43 -5.27 -7.57
N TRP A 29 16.71 -4.87 -6.54
CA TRP A 29 15.59 -5.65 -6.10
C TRP A 29 14.81 -5.96 -7.36
N PRO A 30 14.57 -7.24 -7.69
CA PRO A 30 13.83 -7.54 -8.90
C PRO A 30 12.51 -6.81 -8.73
N ALA A 31 12.38 -5.70 -9.45
CA ALA A 31 11.13 -4.98 -9.51
C ALA A 31 10.13 -6.05 -9.96
N ARG A 32 9.27 -6.47 -9.05
CA ARG A 32 8.20 -7.45 -9.32
C ARG A 32 7.11 -6.72 -10.07
N ALA A 33 7.53 -6.20 -11.22
CA ALA A 33 6.77 -5.38 -12.13
C ALA A 33 5.99 -6.28 -13.08
N PHE A 34 4.80 -5.87 -13.44
CA PHE A 34 4.07 -6.50 -14.52
C PHE A 34 3.57 -5.45 -15.52
N GLU A 35 3.57 -5.84 -16.80
CA GLU A 35 3.19 -4.96 -17.87
C GLU A 35 1.68 -4.79 -17.94
N ILE A 36 1.22 -3.55 -18.00
CA ILE A 36 -0.19 -3.18 -18.23
C ILE A 36 -0.22 -2.31 -19.48
N GLY A 37 -0.47 -2.91 -20.61
CA GLY A 37 -0.42 -2.21 -21.91
C GLY A 37 0.98 -1.66 -22.18
N THR A 38 1.11 -0.33 -22.20
CA THR A 38 2.40 0.36 -22.33
C THR A 38 2.99 0.76 -20.98
N GLY A 39 2.32 0.45 -19.88
CA GLY A 39 2.74 0.79 -18.53
C GLY A 39 3.35 -0.39 -17.78
N VAL A 40 3.98 -0.08 -16.67
CA VAL A 40 4.59 -1.04 -15.74
C VAL A 40 4.05 -0.74 -14.35
N LEU A 41 3.37 -1.72 -13.75
CA LEU A 41 2.93 -1.67 -12.36
C LEU A 41 3.96 -2.38 -11.47
N THR A 42 4.42 -1.68 -10.45
CA THR A 42 5.38 -2.17 -9.45
C THR A 42 4.80 -1.95 -8.07
N THR A 43 5.10 -2.83 -7.12
CA THR A 43 4.75 -2.61 -5.71
C THR A 43 6.01 -2.25 -4.92
N ILE A 44 5.90 -1.23 -4.06
CA ILE A 44 6.97 -0.80 -3.16
C ILE A 44 6.50 -1.02 -1.73
N SER A 45 7.31 -1.68 -0.92
CA SER A 45 6.98 -1.89 0.48
C SER A 45 7.11 -0.60 1.28
N ASP A 46 6.09 -0.31 2.10
CA ASP A 46 6.15 0.71 3.16
C ASP A 46 6.51 0.09 4.52
N GLY A 47 6.81 -1.22 4.56
CA GLY A 47 7.00 -2.02 5.76
C GLY A 47 5.77 -2.87 6.04
N ASN A 48 5.42 -3.03 7.32
CA ASN A 48 4.27 -3.83 7.73
C ASN A 48 3.59 -3.23 8.96
N LEU A 49 2.33 -3.58 9.17
CA LEU A 49 1.63 -3.31 10.43
C LEU A 49 1.91 -4.40 11.47
N VAL A 50 1.62 -4.12 12.73
CA VAL A 50 1.57 -5.10 13.82
C VAL A 50 0.22 -4.95 14.53
N LEU A 51 -0.70 -5.85 14.26
CA LEU A 51 -2.09 -5.75 14.70
C LEU A 51 -2.45 -6.92 15.61
N PRO A 52 -2.88 -6.67 16.87
CA PRO A 52 -3.41 -7.73 17.74
C PRO A 52 -4.60 -8.44 17.08
N LEU A 53 -4.73 -9.76 17.28
CA LEU A 53 -5.90 -10.51 16.77
C LEU A 53 -7.21 -9.98 17.31
N SER A 54 -7.22 -9.51 18.56
CA SER A 54 -8.39 -8.88 19.19
C SER A 54 -8.84 -7.58 18.52
N PHE A 55 -7.95 -6.96 17.71
CA PHE A 55 -8.31 -5.83 16.85
C PHE A 55 -8.74 -6.32 15.47
N SER A 56 -7.96 -7.26 14.87
CA SER A 56 -8.15 -7.66 13.48
C SER A 56 -9.40 -8.49 13.23
N TYR A 57 -9.70 -9.43 14.16
CA TYR A 57 -10.83 -10.36 14.04
C TYR A 57 -11.48 -10.64 15.39
N PRO A 58 -12.04 -9.61 16.08
CA PRO A 58 -12.61 -9.76 17.43
C PRO A 58 -13.82 -10.70 17.47
N ASP A 59 -14.60 -10.73 16.39
CA ASP A 59 -15.87 -11.46 16.31
C ASP A 59 -15.77 -12.78 15.50
N ALA A 60 -14.58 -13.16 15.06
CA ALA A 60 -14.37 -14.45 14.41
C ALA A 60 -14.43 -15.60 15.44
N PRO A 61 -14.84 -16.83 15.02
CA PRO A 61 -14.67 -18.03 15.83
C PRO A 61 -13.19 -18.26 16.15
N GLN A 62 -12.77 -17.97 17.39
CA GLN A 62 -11.36 -17.86 17.74
C GLN A 62 -10.58 -19.18 17.53
N ASP A 63 -11.17 -20.32 17.87
CA ASP A 63 -10.51 -21.62 17.68
C ASP A 63 -10.27 -21.89 16.19
N GLU A 64 -11.25 -21.62 15.33
CA GLU A 64 -11.12 -21.78 13.86
C GLU A 64 -10.12 -20.78 13.27
N LEU A 65 -10.09 -19.53 13.79
CA LEU A 65 -9.13 -18.53 13.39
C LEU A 65 -7.69 -18.96 13.69
N LEU A 66 -7.45 -19.47 14.91
CA LEU A 66 -6.12 -19.93 15.31
C LEU A 66 -5.67 -21.13 14.47
N GLU A 67 -6.55 -22.11 14.25
CA GLU A 67 -6.27 -23.26 13.37
C GLU A 67 -5.94 -22.80 11.93
N LEU A 68 -6.68 -21.82 11.41
CA LEU A 68 -6.42 -21.27 10.07
C LEU A 68 -5.06 -20.57 10.00
N LEU A 69 -4.72 -19.79 11.01
CA LEU A 69 -3.44 -19.06 11.04
C LEU A 69 -2.26 -20.03 11.15
N GLU A 70 -2.35 -21.03 12.04
CA GLU A 70 -1.33 -22.08 12.18
C GLU A 70 -1.14 -22.89 10.89
N ALA A 71 -2.24 -23.25 10.22
CA ALA A 71 -2.19 -23.98 8.94
C ALA A 71 -1.55 -23.17 7.80
N ASN A 72 -1.44 -21.85 7.95
CA ASN A 72 -0.82 -20.94 6.99
C ASN A 72 0.50 -20.32 7.50
N ASP A 73 1.13 -20.93 8.52
CA ASP A 73 2.40 -20.48 9.12
C ASP A 73 2.35 -19.03 9.62
N GLN A 74 1.17 -18.57 10.09
CA GLN A 74 0.98 -17.22 10.61
C GLN A 74 1.05 -17.17 12.14
N PRO A 75 1.53 -16.05 12.73
CA PRO A 75 1.46 -15.85 14.16
C PRO A 75 0.01 -15.89 14.70
N THR A 76 -0.15 -16.37 15.94
CA THR A 76 -1.46 -16.55 16.58
C THR A 76 -1.75 -15.52 17.68
N ASP A 77 -0.88 -14.55 17.88
CA ASP A 77 -1.04 -13.44 18.84
C ASP A 77 -1.25 -12.08 18.15
N SER A 78 -0.65 -11.92 16.99
CA SER A 78 -0.73 -10.69 16.19
C SER A 78 -0.59 -11.00 14.72
N LEU A 79 -1.22 -10.20 13.86
CA LEU A 79 -0.99 -10.22 12.42
C LEU A 79 0.05 -9.17 12.05
N MET A 80 0.84 -9.48 11.05
CA MET A 80 1.84 -8.57 10.49
C MET A 80 1.60 -8.38 8.99
N PRO A 81 0.46 -7.75 8.59
CA PRO A 81 0.18 -7.54 7.19
C PRO A 81 1.18 -6.56 6.58
N ASP A 82 1.70 -6.92 5.41
CA ASP A 82 2.58 -6.06 4.62
C ASP A 82 1.84 -4.79 4.19
N CYS A 83 2.59 -3.72 3.90
CA CYS A 83 2.08 -2.48 3.30
C CYS A 83 2.68 -2.33 1.90
N ASN A 84 1.97 -2.84 0.90
CA ASN A 84 2.41 -2.86 -0.50
C ASN A 84 1.80 -1.69 -1.27
N VAL A 85 2.57 -0.65 -1.51
CA VAL A 85 2.14 0.55 -2.25
C VAL A 85 2.33 0.34 -3.75
N PRO A 86 1.26 0.32 -4.57
CA PRO A 86 1.41 0.16 -6.01
C PRO A 86 1.84 1.46 -6.69
N ILE A 87 2.78 1.36 -7.64
CA ILE A 87 3.22 2.44 -8.53
C ILE A 87 3.02 1.99 -9.97
N LEU A 88 2.25 2.76 -10.74
CA LEU A 88 2.08 2.57 -12.17
C LEU A 88 2.87 3.63 -12.94
N LYS A 89 3.85 3.19 -13.72
CA LYS A 89 4.55 4.06 -14.68
C LYS A 89 3.98 3.82 -16.08
N THR A 90 3.35 4.83 -16.67
CA THR A 90 2.72 4.73 -17.99
C THR A 90 2.83 6.04 -18.76
N GLY A 91 3.42 6.01 -19.97
CA GLY A 91 3.70 7.21 -20.73
C GLY A 91 4.60 8.18 -19.93
N ASP A 92 4.13 9.39 -19.73
CA ASP A 92 4.78 10.45 -18.97
C ASP A 92 4.30 10.53 -17.51
N ARG A 93 3.44 9.58 -17.06
CA ARG A 93 2.89 9.54 -15.71
C ARG A 93 3.57 8.52 -14.83
N THR A 94 3.77 8.90 -13.59
CA THR A 94 4.11 8.03 -12.47
C THR A 94 2.99 8.17 -11.44
N ILE A 95 2.11 7.18 -11.37
CA ILE A 95 0.90 7.18 -10.55
C ILE A 95 1.16 6.31 -9.32
N LEU A 96 1.02 6.90 -8.14
CA LEU A 96 1.11 6.21 -6.86
C LEU A 96 -0.31 5.95 -6.34
N PHE A 97 -0.59 4.71 -5.92
CA PHE A 97 -1.85 4.36 -5.24
C PHE A 97 -1.60 4.29 -3.75
N ASP A 98 -2.16 5.26 -3.02
CA ASP A 98 -1.88 5.59 -1.63
C ASP A 98 -0.47 6.17 -1.36
N ALA A 99 -0.27 6.78 -0.21
CA ALA A 99 0.95 7.52 0.12
C ALA A 99 1.79 6.88 1.23
N GLY A 100 1.41 5.70 1.70
CA GLY A 100 2.06 5.04 2.83
C GLY A 100 1.74 5.68 4.19
N SER A 101 2.38 5.16 5.23
CA SER A 101 2.16 5.51 6.64
C SER A 101 2.85 6.81 7.07
N GLY A 102 3.90 7.21 6.37
CA GLY A 102 4.82 8.20 6.88
C GLY A 102 5.54 7.74 8.15
N ALA A 103 6.41 8.57 8.69
CA ALA A 103 7.31 8.19 9.79
C ALA A 103 6.63 8.08 11.17
N ASN A 104 5.38 8.53 11.30
CA ASN A 104 4.76 8.77 12.62
C ASN A 104 3.60 7.85 12.97
N PHE A 105 3.30 6.83 12.16
CA PHE A 105 2.18 5.92 12.42
C PHE A 105 2.63 4.72 13.26
N MET A 106 3.56 3.93 12.76
CA MET A 106 3.98 2.69 13.41
C MET A 106 5.48 2.44 13.15
N PRO A 107 6.26 1.94 14.12
CA PRO A 107 7.71 1.75 13.95
C PRO A 107 8.11 0.76 12.85
N SER A 108 7.20 -0.14 12.48
CA SER A 108 7.42 -1.18 11.45
C SER A 108 6.98 -0.74 10.04
N ALA A 109 6.39 0.43 9.90
CA ALA A 109 5.93 1.02 8.64
C ALA A 109 6.57 2.40 8.42
N GLY A 110 6.33 3.02 7.26
CA GLY A 110 6.87 4.35 6.93
C GLY A 110 8.19 4.31 6.17
N SER A 111 8.49 3.20 5.49
CA SER A 111 9.71 3.02 4.70
C SER A 111 9.53 3.33 3.21
N LEU A 112 8.35 3.81 2.79
CA LEU A 112 8.00 3.98 1.37
C LEU A 112 9.03 4.81 0.61
N ILE A 113 9.41 5.98 1.12
CA ILE A 113 10.29 6.93 0.42
C ILE A 113 11.69 6.36 0.24
N ASP A 114 12.24 5.72 1.27
CA ASP A 114 13.54 5.07 1.20
C ASP A 114 13.52 3.91 0.19
N ASN A 115 12.47 3.09 0.22
CA ASN A 115 12.31 1.96 -0.66
C ASN A 115 12.02 2.39 -2.13
N MET A 116 11.26 3.46 -2.36
CA MET A 116 11.11 4.09 -3.67
C MET A 116 12.46 4.51 -4.25
N THR A 117 13.25 5.23 -3.46
CA THR A 117 14.58 5.70 -3.88
C THR A 117 15.50 4.54 -4.20
N GLN A 118 15.50 3.48 -3.38
CA GLN A 118 16.29 2.26 -3.63
C GLN A 118 15.83 1.53 -4.90
N ALA A 119 14.53 1.56 -5.20
CA ALA A 119 13.98 0.97 -6.42
C ALA A 119 14.15 1.87 -7.67
N GLY A 120 14.72 3.06 -7.52
CA GLY A 120 14.99 4.00 -8.61
C GLY A 120 13.81 4.89 -8.98
N PHE A 121 12.83 5.06 -8.06
CA PHE A 121 11.76 6.03 -8.19
C PHE A 121 12.10 7.29 -7.38
N ASP A 122 12.04 8.45 -8.01
CA ASP A 122 12.15 9.73 -7.33
C ASP A 122 10.74 10.18 -6.89
N PRO A 123 10.49 10.42 -5.58
CA PRO A 123 9.21 10.97 -5.11
C PRO A 123 8.80 12.26 -5.81
N ALA A 124 9.77 13.08 -6.25
CA ALA A 124 9.49 14.31 -7.00
C ALA A 124 9.01 14.06 -8.45
N GLU A 125 9.21 12.85 -9.00
CA GLU A 125 8.71 12.44 -10.31
C GLU A 125 7.31 11.83 -10.27
N VAL A 126 6.71 11.65 -9.08
CA VAL A 126 5.32 11.22 -8.94
C VAL A 126 4.42 12.32 -9.49
N THR A 127 3.63 11.99 -10.51
CA THR A 127 2.72 12.92 -11.17
C THR A 127 1.33 12.92 -10.58
N ASP A 128 0.92 11.78 -10.02
CA ASP A 128 -0.44 11.59 -9.47
C ASP A 128 -0.37 10.68 -8.24
N VAL A 129 -1.10 11.04 -7.20
CA VAL A 129 -1.39 10.17 -6.04
C VAL A 129 -2.89 9.93 -6.00
N VAL A 130 -3.30 8.67 -6.05
CA VAL A 130 -4.69 8.25 -6.08
C VAL A 130 -4.98 7.46 -4.81
N PHE A 131 -5.82 7.98 -3.93
CA PHE A 131 -6.11 7.34 -2.65
C PHE A 131 -7.24 6.32 -2.76
N THR A 132 -7.01 5.14 -2.18
CA THR A 132 -8.05 4.14 -1.97
C THR A 132 -8.97 4.60 -0.84
N HIS A 133 -8.39 5.05 0.27
CA HIS A 133 -9.09 5.55 1.46
C HIS A 133 -8.18 6.36 2.38
N GLY A 134 -8.70 6.81 3.53
CA GLY A 134 -8.01 7.76 4.42
C GLY A 134 -7.46 7.18 5.72
N HIS A 135 -7.22 5.87 5.84
CA HIS A 135 -6.55 5.30 7.01
C HIS A 135 -5.07 5.72 7.10
N PRO A 136 -4.47 5.62 8.29
CA PRO A 136 -3.12 6.13 8.55
C PRO A 136 -2.05 5.58 7.61
N ASP A 137 -2.05 4.29 7.35
CA ASP A 137 -1.06 3.60 6.53
C ASP A 137 -1.21 3.85 5.01
N HIS A 138 -2.30 4.47 4.59
CA HIS A 138 -2.54 4.85 3.20
C HIS A 138 -2.39 6.35 2.95
N LEU A 139 -2.68 7.18 3.97
CA LEU A 139 -2.77 8.63 3.82
C LEU A 139 -1.63 9.39 4.50
N TRP A 140 -1.11 8.92 5.64
CA TRP A 140 -0.30 9.79 6.50
C TRP A 140 1.06 10.15 5.91
N GLY A 141 1.59 9.34 4.98
CA GLY A 141 2.80 9.64 4.26
C GLY A 141 2.69 10.78 3.23
N VAL A 142 1.49 11.35 3.04
CA VAL A 142 1.30 12.50 2.13
C VAL A 142 1.98 13.77 2.60
N VAL A 143 2.23 13.89 3.91
CA VAL A 143 2.93 15.01 4.54
C VAL A 143 4.14 14.47 5.32
N ASP A 144 5.28 15.12 5.14
CA ASP A 144 6.51 14.76 5.82
C ASP A 144 6.63 15.35 7.25
N ASP A 145 7.77 15.12 7.90
CA ASP A 145 8.04 15.61 9.27
C ASP A 145 8.24 17.13 9.37
N PHE A 146 8.24 17.83 8.24
CA PHE A 146 8.37 19.29 8.16
C PHE A 146 7.06 19.99 7.79
N ASP A 147 5.94 19.25 7.81
CA ASP A 147 4.62 19.70 7.35
C ASP A 147 4.63 20.14 5.87
N GLU A 148 5.44 19.47 5.03
CA GLU A 148 5.47 19.67 3.60
C GLU A 148 4.90 18.45 2.85
N LEU A 149 4.34 18.67 1.65
CA LEU A 149 3.84 17.56 0.83
C LEU A 149 4.99 16.70 0.33
N THR A 150 4.97 15.41 0.65
CA THR A 150 5.99 14.44 0.25
C THR A 150 6.10 14.33 -1.28
N PHE A 151 4.97 14.36 -1.99
CA PHE A 151 4.91 14.28 -3.45
C PHE A 151 4.58 15.65 -4.03
N THR A 152 5.53 16.58 -3.96
CA THR A 152 5.35 18.01 -4.20
C THR A 152 4.79 18.37 -5.57
N ASN A 153 5.08 17.57 -6.60
CA ASN A 153 4.68 17.81 -7.99
C ASN A 153 3.41 17.02 -8.39
N ALA A 154 2.88 16.19 -7.49
CA ALA A 154 1.73 15.36 -7.79
C ALA A 154 0.40 16.13 -7.80
N ALA A 155 -0.51 15.72 -8.69
CA ALA A 155 -1.93 15.92 -8.51
C ALA A 155 -2.48 14.84 -7.58
N TYR A 156 -3.44 15.21 -6.72
CA TYR A 156 -4.02 14.29 -5.76
C TYR A 156 -5.46 13.96 -6.13
N HIS A 157 -5.87 12.71 -5.93
CA HIS A 157 -7.19 12.22 -6.32
C HIS A 157 -7.78 11.36 -5.20
N MET A 158 -9.04 11.60 -4.82
CA MET A 158 -9.74 10.84 -3.78
C MET A 158 -11.22 10.70 -4.12
N GLY A 159 -11.84 9.57 -3.74
CA GLY A 159 -13.27 9.40 -3.83
C GLY A 159 -14.00 10.47 -3.02
N ARG A 160 -15.06 11.10 -3.58
CA ARG A 160 -15.82 12.17 -2.90
C ARG A 160 -16.38 11.68 -1.57
N GLY A 161 -16.95 10.47 -1.52
CA GLY A 161 -17.50 9.91 -0.27
C GLY A 161 -16.44 9.76 0.82
N GLU A 162 -15.23 9.40 0.45
CA GLU A 162 -14.09 9.29 1.38
C GLU A 162 -13.63 10.65 1.89
N TRP A 163 -13.47 11.61 0.98
CA TRP A 163 -13.14 12.98 1.33
C TRP A 163 -14.19 13.60 2.27
N ASP A 164 -15.47 13.50 1.92
CA ASP A 164 -16.57 14.08 2.69
C ASP A 164 -16.66 13.46 4.08
N PHE A 165 -16.42 12.15 4.21
CA PHE A 165 -16.40 11.44 5.49
C PHE A 165 -15.28 11.95 6.39
N TRP A 166 -14.02 11.94 5.94
CA TRP A 166 -12.88 12.32 6.77
C TRP A 166 -12.85 13.83 7.05
N ARG A 167 -13.30 14.69 6.14
CA ARG A 167 -13.36 16.12 6.32
C ARG A 167 -14.55 16.59 7.17
N ASN A 168 -15.52 15.73 7.43
CA ASN A 168 -16.65 16.07 8.31
C ASN A 168 -16.15 16.23 9.75
N PRO A 169 -16.37 17.41 10.40
CA PRO A 169 -15.95 17.64 11.79
C PRO A 169 -16.55 16.64 12.79
N GLY A 170 -17.74 16.12 12.49
CA GLY A 170 -18.44 15.13 13.34
C GLY A 170 -17.82 13.73 13.30
N THR A 171 -16.95 13.44 12.33
CA THR A 171 -16.35 12.09 12.20
C THR A 171 -15.53 11.71 13.42
N VAL A 172 -14.75 12.64 13.99
CA VAL A 172 -13.96 12.38 15.21
C VAL A 172 -14.84 11.93 16.38
N ASP A 173 -15.99 12.57 16.58
CA ASP A 173 -16.91 12.24 17.67
C ASP A 173 -17.67 10.93 17.41
N ALA A 174 -17.92 10.62 16.15
CA ALA A 174 -18.60 9.37 15.75
C ALA A 174 -17.69 8.14 15.79
N MET A 175 -16.35 8.33 15.75
CA MET A 175 -15.39 7.21 15.77
C MET A 175 -15.29 6.57 17.16
N PRO A 176 -15.09 5.24 17.24
CA PRO A 176 -14.67 4.57 18.47
C PRO A 176 -13.41 5.24 19.06
N GLU A 177 -13.31 5.30 20.40
CA GLU A 177 -12.22 6.00 21.09
C GLU A 177 -10.82 5.61 20.58
N ALA A 178 -10.60 4.31 20.35
CA ALA A 178 -9.34 3.78 19.84
C ALA A 178 -8.97 4.25 18.42
N ARG A 179 -9.93 4.79 17.66
CA ARG A 179 -9.74 5.23 16.27
C ARG A 179 -9.89 6.74 16.07
N LYS A 180 -10.19 7.50 17.10
CA LYS A 180 -10.32 8.96 17.01
C LYS A 180 -9.04 9.62 16.48
N THR A 181 -7.87 9.07 16.82
CA THR A 181 -6.59 9.55 16.30
C THR A 181 -6.47 9.40 14.79
N PHE A 182 -7.12 8.39 14.18
CA PHE A 182 -7.15 8.21 12.73
C PHE A 182 -7.91 9.34 12.06
N ALA A 183 -9.09 9.67 12.59
CA ALA A 183 -9.89 10.77 12.07
C ALA A 183 -9.18 12.13 12.20
N VAL A 184 -8.59 12.42 13.37
CA VAL A 184 -7.80 13.64 13.57
C VAL A 184 -6.60 13.68 12.60
N GLY A 185 -5.89 12.55 12.48
CA GLY A 185 -4.75 12.44 11.58
C GLY A 185 -5.12 12.61 10.11
N ALA A 186 -6.26 12.06 9.67
CA ALA A 186 -6.79 12.25 8.33
C ALA A 186 -7.17 13.71 8.07
N GLN A 187 -7.92 14.35 8.99
CA GLN A 187 -8.30 15.76 8.87
C GLN A 187 -7.08 16.66 8.74
N ASN A 188 -6.03 16.42 9.53
CA ASN A 188 -4.81 17.20 9.47
C ASN A 188 -4.11 17.09 8.12
N ARG A 189 -4.00 15.89 7.54
CA ARG A 189 -3.33 15.66 6.25
C ARG A 189 -4.16 16.18 5.08
N LEU A 190 -5.45 15.91 5.10
CA LEU A 190 -6.36 16.38 4.04
C LEU A 190 -6.45 17.91 3.97
N ALA A 191 -6.16 18.62 5.07
CA ALA A 191 -6.08 20.07 5.05
C ALA A 191 -5.00 20.61 4.10
N PHE A 192 -3.88 19.89 3.92
CA PHE A 192 -2.83 20.25 2.97
C PHE A 192 -3.25 20.06 1.50
N LEU A 193 -4.32 19.29 1.28
CA LEU A 193 -4.79 18.93 -0.05
C LEU A 193 -6.00 19.75 -0.52
N GLU A 194 -6.61 20.61 0.31
CA GLU A 194 -7.88 21.31 0.00
C GLU A 194 -7.88 21.99 -1.37
N ASP A 195 -6.79 22.65 -1.74
CA ASP A 195 -6.67 23.40 -3.00
C ASP A 195 -6.08 22.56 -4.15
N ARG A 196 -5.79 21.25 -3.92
CA ARG A 196 -5.05 20.40 -4.87
C ARG A 196 -5.74 19.07 -5.16
N ILE A 197 -6.82 18.74 -4.45
CA ILE A 197 -7.50 17.46 -4.57
C ILE A 197 -8.50 17.46 -5.73
N ASN A 198 -8.44 16.42 -6.54
CA ASN A 198 -9.44 16.11 -7.55
C ASN A 198 -10.37 15.04 -6.98
N LEU A 199 -11.65 15.37 -6.80
CA LEU A 199 -12.64 14.45 -6.28
C LEU A 199 -13.35 13.74 -7.42
N PHE A 200 -13.55 12.42 -7.27
CA PHE A 200 -14.24 11.59 -8.26
C PHE A 200 -15.32 10.73 -7.59
N GLU A 201 -16.20 10.18 -8.42
CA GLU A 201 -17.25 9.23 -8.03
C GLU A 201 -16.90 7.81 -8.51
N ALA A 202 -17.51 6.81 -7.92
CA ALA A 202 -17.40 5.43 -8.39
C ALA A 202 -17.82 5.30 -9.87
N GLY A 203 -17.11 4.47 -10.63
CA GLY A 203 -17.29 4.29 -12.07
C GLY A 203 -16.62 5.37 -12.93
N ALA A 204 -15.98 6.39 -12.33
CA ALA A 204 -15.25 7.38 -13.09
C ALA A 204 -13.91 6.82 -13.60
N GLU A 205 -13.49 7.22 -14.78
CA GLU A 205 -12.11 7.11 -15.22
C GLU A 205 -11.32 8.26 -14.57
N VAL A 206 -10.62 7.93 -13.47
CA VAL A 206 -9.88 8.92 -12.65
C VAL A 206 -8.69 9.47 -13.41
N LEU A 207 -7.98 8.60 -14.08
CA LEU A 207 -6.86 8.87 -14.98
C LEU A 207 -7.00 7.93 -16.20
N PRO A 208 -6.37 8.24 -17.34
CA PRO A 208 -6.48 7.37 -18.51
C PRO A 208 -6.14 5.91 -18.19
N GLY A 209 -7.10 5.01 -18.38
CA GLY A 209 -6.99 3.59 -18.07
C GLY A 209 -7.12 3.22 -16.59
N VAL A 210 -7.50 4.13 -15.70
CA VAL A 210 -7.70 3.90 -14.26
C VAL A 210 -9.15 4.17 -13.89
N GLU A 211 -9.94 3.13 -13.69
CA GLU A 211 -11.36 3.20 -13.33
C GLU A 211 -11.56 3.00 -11.83
N ALA A 212 -12.32 3.91 -11.19
CA ALA A 212 -12.71 3.78 -9.79
C ALA A 212 -13.84 2.74 -9.62
N VAL A 213 -13.64 1.78 -8.74
CA VAL A 213 -14.61 0.74 -8.40
C VAL A 213 -15.09 0.95 -6.97
N ASP A 214 -16.41 1.05 -6.76
CA ASP A 214 -16.99 1.14 -5.42
C ASP A 214 -16.68 -0.14 -4.62
N THR A 215 -15.99 0.04 -3.53
CA THR A 215 -15.66 -1.02 -2.57
C THR A 215 -15.81 -0.52 -1.12
N ALA A 216 -16.82 0.32 -0.90
CA ALA A 216 -17.16 0.83 0.43
C ALA A 216 -17.42 -0.31 1.43
N GLY A 217 -17.16 -0.01 2.71
CA GLY A 217 -17.33 -0.94 3.85
C GLY A 217 -16.14 -0.89 4.79
N HIS A 218 -14.93 -1.04 4.27
CA HIS A 218 -13.71 -0.82 5.06
C HIS A 218 -13.65 0.62 5.59
N THR A 219 -13.86 1.59 4.69
CA THR A 219 -14.32 2.94 5.02
C THR A 219 -15.57 3.27 4.20
N PRO A 220 -16.36 4.29 4.58
CA PRO A 220 -17.60 4.64 3.87
C PRO A 220 -17.42 5.03 2.42
N GLY A 221 -16.26 5.51 2.03
CA GLY A 221 -15.95 5.93 0.66
C GLY A 221 -14.78 5.19 0.02
N HIS A 222 -14.39 4.03 0.58
CA HIS A 222 -13.29 3.22 0.05
C HIS A 222 -13.49 2.88 -1.43
N MET A 223 -12.43 3.05 -2.24
CA MET A 223 -12.39 2.73 -3.67
C MET A 223 -11.27 1.75 -3.97
N SER A 224 -11.57 0.78 -4.81
CA SER A 224 -10.57 0.01 -5.56
C SER A 224 -10.37 0.62 -6.94
N PHE A 225 -9.30 0.22 -7.65
CA PHE A 225 -9.03 0.74 -8.99
C PHE A 225 -8.82 -0.40 -9.97
N LEU A 226 -9.58 -0.38 -11.07
CA LEU A 226 -9.41 -1.31 -12.18
C LEU A 226 -8.53 -0.66 -13.24
N LEU A 227 -7.38 -1.27 -13.49
CA LEU A 227 -6.44 -0.83 -14.50
C LEU A 227 -6.72 -1.54 -15.83
N HIS A 228 -6.94 -0.74 -16.87
CA HIS A 228 -7.21 -1.19 -18.22
C HIS A 228 -5.98 -1.00 -19.12
N GLY A 229 -5.97 -1.68 -20.26
CA GLY A 229 -4.96 -1.48 -21.31
C GLY A 229 -3.94 -2.60 -21.45
N GLY A 230 -3.90 -3.56 -20.52
CA GLY A 230 -3.12 -4.80 -20.62
C GLY A 230 -3.86 -5.92 -21.34
N ALA A 231 -3.19 -7.08 -21.47
CA ALA A 231 -3.82 -8.31 -21.94
C ALA A 231 -4.93 -8.78 -20.99
N GLU A 232 -4.78 -8.45 -19.72
CA GLU A 232 -5.71 -8.75 -18.63
C GLU A 232 -5.89 -7.51 -17.75
N PRO A 233 -7.08 -7.26 -17.20
CA PRO A 233 -7.28 -6.18 -16.26
C PRO A 233 -6.58 -6.50 -14.93
N VAL A 234 -6.12 -5.46 -14.23
CA VAL A 234 -5.54 -5.56 -12.89
C VAL A 234 -6.39 -4.76 -11.92
N LEU A 235 -6.82 -5.37 -10.84
CA LEU A 235 -7.53 -4.70 -9.77
C LEU A 235 -6.56 -4.38 -8.61
N ILE A 236 -6.46 -3.11 -8.28
CA ILE A 236 -5.86 -2.62 -7.04
C ILE A 236 -6.98 -2.57 -6.00
N ALA A 237 -6.98 -3.51 -5.05
CA ALA A 237 -8.10 -3.71 -4.15
C ALA A 237 -8.10 -2.78 -2.92
N GLY A 238 -6.96 -2.15 -2.59
CA GLY A 238 -6.81 -1.48 -1.30
C GLY A 238 -7.14 -2.45 -0.15
N ASP A 239 -7.93 -1.98 0.80
CA ASP A 239 -8.30 -2.71 2.01
C ASP A 239 -9.68 -3.40 1.93
N ALA A 240 -10.27 -3.50 0.76
CA ALA A 240 -11.40 -4.41 0.55
C ALA A 240 -11.02 -5.88 0.79
N ILE A 241 -9.72 -6.21 0.73
CA ILE A 241 -9.11 -7.50 1.03
C ILE A 241 -7.87 -7.26 1.89
N THR A 242 -7.90 -7.69 3.16
CA THR A 242 -6.88 -7.34 4.17
C THR A 242 -5.99 -8.50 4.63
N HIS A 243 -6.33 -9.75 4.29
CA HIS A 243 -5.54 -10.90 4.73
C HIS A 243 -5.62 -12.06 3.74
N PHE A 244 -4.47 -12.62 3.35
CA PHE A 244 -4.36 -13.62 2.28
C PHE A 244 -5.04 -14.97 2.56
N ALA A 245 -5.24 -15.34 3.84
CA ALA A 245 -5.96 -16.53 4.22
C ALA A 245 -7.39 -16.19 4.66
N VAL A 246 -7.58 -15.38 5.70
CA VAL A 246 -8.89 -15.12 6.31
C VAL A 246 -9.85 -14.51 5.30
N SER A 247 -9.45 -13.45 4.57
CA SER A 247 -10.35 -12.78 3.61
C SER A 247 -10.81 -13.70 2.48
N PHE A 248 -10.05 -14.75 2.17
CA PHE A 248 -10.36 -15.68 1.08
C PHE A 248 -11.11 -16.92 1.56
N MET A 249 -10.65 -17.55 2.65
CA MET A 249 -11.25 -18.78 3.15
C MET A 249 -12.52 -18.53 3.95
N HIS A 250 -12.58 -17.38 4.65
CA HIS A 250 -13.73 -16.97 5.46
C HIS A 250 -14.17 -15.53 5.11
N PRO A 251 -14.59 -15.25 3.87
CA PRO A 251 -14.93 -13.89 3.43
C PRO A 251 -16.10 -13.26 4.21
N ALA A 252 -16.91 -14.10 4.89
CA ALA A 252 -18.02 -13.67 5.72
C ALA A 252 -17.61 -13.33 7.17
N TRP A 253 -16.36 -13.53 7.57
CA TRP A 253 -15.93 -13.08 8.88
C TRP A 253 -15.72 -11.57 8.89
N PRO A 254 -16.26 -10.86 9.91
CA PRO A 254 -16.07 -9.43 9.99
C PRO A 254 -14.61 -9.09 10.27
N SER A 255 -14.07 -8.15 9.55
CA SER A 255 -12.77 -7.55 9.86
C SER A 255 -12.95 -6.46 10.90
N GLY A 256 -12.16 -6.50 11.96
CA GLY A 256 -12.19 -5.45 12.98
C GLY A 256 -11.69 -4.09 12.47
N SER A 257 -11.04 -4.02 11.31
CA SER A 257 -10.66 -2.77 10.66
C SER A 257 -11.79 -2.14 9.84
N ASP A 258 -12.84 -2.90 9.46
CA ASP A 258 -13.96 -2.37 8.71
C ASP A 258 -14.79 -1.40 9.58
N GLN A 259 -15.17 -0.24 9.01
CA GLN A 259 -16.04 0.73 9.70
C GLN A 259 -17.51 0.35 9.58
N ASP A 260 -17.88 -0.35 8.51
CA ASP A 260 -19.17 -1.00 8.30
C ASP A 260 -18.90 -2.48 7.98
N PRO A 261 -18.89 -3.37 8.99
CA PRO A 261 -18.57 -4.78 8.80
C PRO A 261 -19.55 -5.52 7.89
N GLU A 262 -20.84 -5.18 7.90
CA GLU A 262 -21.84 -5.81 7.03
C GLU A 262 -21.58 -5.45 5.57
N MET A 263 -21.34 -4.18 5.30
CA MET A 263 -20.98 -3.70 3.96
C MET A 263 -19.61 -4.26 3.53
N GLY A 264 -18.60 -4.28 4.40
CA GLY A 264 -17.28 -4.84 4.12
C GLY A 264 -17.35 -6.31 3.72
N ILE A 265 -18.15 -7.14 4.40
CA ILE A 265 -18.41 -8.53 4.04
C ILE A 265 -19.05 -8.63 2.65
N ALA A 266 -20.09 -7.85 2.39
CA ALA A 266 -20.80 -7.88 1.12
C ALA A 266 -19.89 -7.43 -0.05
N THR A 267 -19.12 -6.39 0.15
CA THR A 267 -18.11 -5.88 -0.80
C THR A 267 -17.06 -6.93 -1.10
N ARG A 268 -16.44 -7.51 -0.07
CA ARG A 268 -15.41 -8.54 -0.19
C ARG A 268 -15.91 -9.76 -0.94
N ALA A 269 -17.10 -10.28 -0.59
CA ALA A 269 -17.69 -11.43 -1.26
C ALA A 269 -17.93 -11.15 -2.77
N LYS A 270 -18.50 -9.99 -3.11
CA LYS A 270 -18.73 -9.56 -4.49
C LYS A 270 -17.41 -9.41 -5.27
N LEU A 271 -16.38 -8.84 -4.61
CA LEU A 271 -15.09 -8.60 -5.24
C LEU A 271 -14.35 -9.90 -5.53
N LEU A 272 -14.33 -10.84 -4.58
CA LEU A 272 -13.71 -12.17 -4.75
C LEU A 272 -14.43 -12.97 -5.85
N ASP A 273 -15.77 -12.93 -5.89
CA ASP A 273 -16.54 -13.59 -6.93
C ASP A 273 -16.21 -13.04 -8.33
N ARG A 274 -16.13 -11.71 -8.44
CA ARG A 274 -15.75 -11.03 -9.68
C ARG A 274 -14.34 -11.43 -10.12
N LEU A 275 -13.36 -11.33 -9.23
CA LEU A 275 -11.95 -11.66 -9.51
C LEU A 275 -11.78 -13.11 -9.97
N ALA A 276 -12.44 -14.06 -9.29
CA ALA A 276 -12.40 -15.48 -9.65
C ALA A 276 -13.08 -15.77 -10.99
N THR A 277 -14.13 -15.02 -11.34
CA THR A 277 -14.90 -15.20 -12.58
C THR A 277 -14.18 -14.57 -13.76
N GLU A 278 -13.72 -13.32 -13.62
CA GLU A 278 -13.05 -12.56 -14.69
C GLU A 278 -11.57 -12.98 -14.85
N LYS A 279 -11.02 -13.71 -13.87
CA LYS A 279 -9.59 -14.10 -13.80
C LYS A 279 -8.66 -12.89 -13.86
N ALA A 280 -9.15 -11.73 -13.38
CA ALA A 280 -8.34 -10.53 -13.29
C ALA A 280 -7.16 -10.73 -12.33
N LEU A 281 -6.06 -10.04 -12.61
CA LEU A 281 -4.97 -9.93 -11.66
C LEU A 281 -5.42 -9.08 -10.47
N LEU A 282 -4.96 -9.46 -9.28
CA LEU A 282 -5.21 -8.75 -8.04
C LEU A 282 -3.89 -8.17 -7.53
N THR A 283 -3.92 -6.91 -7.11
CA THR A 283 -2.93 -6.30 -6.24
C THR A 283 -3.67 -5.77 -5.02
N ALA A 284 -3.25 -6.19 -3.82
CA ALA A 284 -3.84 -5.71 -2.59
C ALA A 284 -2.76 -5.31 -1.58
N TYR A 285 -3.08 -4.30 -0.79
CA TYR A 285 -2.13 -3.59 0.06
C TYR A 285 -1.53 -4.51 1.14
N HIS A 286 -2.38 -5.30 1.80
CA HIS A 286 -2.03 -6.11 2.96
C HIS A 286 -1.81 -7.61 2.67
N LEU A 287 -1.62 -7.99 1.41
CA LEU A 287 -1.25 -9.35 1.06
C LEU A 287 0.28 -9.55 1.15
N PRO A 288 0.76 -10.80 1.31
CA PRO A 288 2.20 -11.06 1.35
C PRO A 288 2.93 -10.47 0.13
N GLU A 289 4.07 -9.83 0.37
CA GLU A 289 4.88 -9.21 -0.68
C GLU A 289 5.08 -10.13 -1.90
N PRO A 290 4.86 -9.68 -3.13
CA PRO A 290 4.62 -8.31 -3.59
C PRO A 290 3.14 -7.88 -3.61
N GLY A 291 2.25 -8.51 -2.87
CA GLY A 291 0.83 -8.19 -2.80
C GLY A 291 0.02 -8.52 -4.06
N LYS A 292 0.58 -9.31 -4.99
CA LYS A 292 -0.06 -9.60 -6.29
C LYS A 292 -0.34 -11.09 -6.50
N GLY A 293 -1.42 -11.37 -7.19
CA GLY A 293 -1.82 -12.74 -7.49
C GLY A 293 -3.15 -12.84 -8.20
N ARG A 294 -3.79 -14.00 -8.03
CA ARG A 294 -5.12 -14.29 -8.55
C ARG A 294 -6.01 -14.87 -7.47
N VAL A 295 -7.30 -14.77 -7.73
CA VAL A 295 -8.34 -15.39 -6.90
C VAL A 295 -8.82 -16.65 -7.61
N GLU A 296 -8.78 -17.77 -6.92
CA GLU A 296 -9.38 -19.02 -7.39
C GLU A 296 -10.50 -19.45 -6.44
N ARG A 297 -11.54 -20.09 -7.00
CA ARG A 297 -12.60 -20.68 -6.18
C ARG A 297 -12.09 -21.96 -5.50
N ASP A 298 -12.43 -22.12 -4.23
CA ASP A 298 -12.14 -23.33 -3.45
C ASP A 298 -13.41 -23.78 -2.70
N GLY A 299 -14.17 -24.65 -3.32
CA GLY A 299 -15.49 -25.04 -2.83
C GLY A 299 -16.44 -23.83 -2.75
N THR A 300 -16.86 -23.47 -1.53
CA THR A 300 -17.71 -22.31 -1.24
C THR A 300 -16.89 -21.06 -0.86
N ALA A 301 -15.58 -21.21 -0.78
CA ALA A 301 -14.63 -20.16 -0.43
C ALA A 301 -13.73 -19.81 -1.64
N TYR A 302 -12.63 -19.12 -1.35
CA TYR A 302 -11.63 -18.72 -2.33
C TYR A 302 -10.22 -18.99 -1.78
N ARG A 303 -9.25 -18.96 -2.66
CA ARG A 303 -7.83 -18.94 -2.28
C ARG A 303 -7.08 -17.89 -3.08
N PHE A 304 -6.11 -17.28 -2.42
CA PHE A 304 -5.12 -16.43 -3.07
C PHE A 304 -4.02 -17.29 -3.68
N VAL A 305 -3.72 -17.05 -4.94
CA VAL A 305 -2.61 -17.69 -5.66
C VAL A 305 -1.64 -16.60 -6.06
N ALA A 306 -0.53 -16.50 -5.32
CA ALA A 306 0.50 -15.52 -5.61
C ALA A 306 1.02 -15.69 -7.05
N SER A 307 1.29 -14.58 -7.73
CA SER A 307 1.94 -14.54 -9.04
C SER A 307 3.41 -14.16 -8.88
N ASP A 308 4.27 -14.81 -9.66
CA ASP A 308 5.71 -14.51 -9.71
C ASP A 308 6.00 -13.10 -10.24
#